data_ffbcb367866053f5c3e863681b831615
#
_entry.id   ffbcb367866053f5c3e863681b831615
#
_cell.length_a   1.000
_cell.length_b   1.000
_cell.length_c   1.000
_cell.angle_alpha   90.00
_cell.angle_beta   90.00
_cell.angle_gamma   90.00
#
_symmetry.space_group_name_H-M   'P 1'
#
loop_
_entity.id
_entity.type
_entity.pdbx_description
1 polymer ?
#
loop_
_entity_poly.entity_id
_entity_poly.type
_entity_poly.pdbx_seq_one_letter_code
_entity_poly.pdbx_strand_id
1 'polypeptide(L)'
;VPFVDVVTTMSDPSLPLTVTEWEEWGDPRVEPWASYMRSYSPYDNTGVGPYPDLYVTAGLNDPRVSYHEPAKWVARLRALSPGTLVVFKCEMGAGHGGPSGRYDRWRDEARTLAFLLRTVGGEPVS
;
A
#
# COMPACT_ATOMS: atom_id res chain seq x y z
N VAL A 1 -3.04 -4.85 1.22
CA VAL A 1 -2.23 -3.78 1.83
C VAL A 1 -0.87 -3.76 1.16
N PRO A 2 -0.46 -2.67 0.53
CA PRO A 2 0.84 -2.59 -0.12
C PRO A 2 1.95 -2.23 0.87
N PHE A 3 3.09 -2.92 0.78
CA PHE A 3 4.34 -2.59 1.44
C PHE A 3 5.14 -1.67 0.51
N VAL A 4 5.10 -0.36 0.74
CA VAL A 4 5.55 0.64 -0.22
C VAL A 4 6.60 1.62 0.30
N ASP A 5 6.81 1.71 1.61
CA ASP A 5 7.85 2.55 2.21
C ASP A 5 8.90 1.67 2.91
N VAL A 6 9.60 0.89 2.07
CA VAL A 6 10.49 -0.18 2.52
C VAL A 6 11.57 0.34 3.45
N VAL A 7 12.23 1.45 3.08
CA VAL A 7 13.36 1.98 3.84
C VAL A 7 12.93 2.45 5.24
N THR A 8 11.82 3.19 5.33
CA THR A 8 11.33 3.69 6.62
C THR A 8 10.90 2.54 7.52
N THR A 9 10.08 1.61 7.00
CA THR A 9 9.56 0.50 7.77
C THR A 9 10.66 -0.45 8.24
N MET A 10 11.61 -0.80 7.35
CA MET A 10 12.73 -1.67 7.70
C MET A 10 13.80 -0.98 8.57
N SER A 11 13.74 0.34 8.72
CA SER A 11 14.63 1.08 9.63
C SER A 11 14.08 1.23 11.05
N ASP A 12 12.82 0.88 11.28
CA ASP A 12 12.15 1.04 12.58
C ASP A 12 12.13 -0.27 13.38
N PRO A 13 13.06 -0.46 14.34
CA PRO A 13 13.12 -1.69 15.13
C PRO A 13 11.96 -1.84 16.13
N SER A 14 11.12 -0.83 16.29
CA SER A 14 9.93 -0.92 17.14
C SER A 14 8.77 -1.68 16.48
N LEU A 15 8.82 -1.84 15.16
CA LEU A 15 7.82 -2.62 14.42
C LEU A 15 8.05 -4.12 14.60
N PRO A 16 6.98 -4.90 14.81
CA PRO A 16 7.09 -6.30 15.24
C PRO A 16 7.90 -7.22 14.34
N LEU A 17 7.91 -6.98 13.03
CA LEU A 17 8.59 -7.86 12.08
C LEU A 17 9.97 -7.37 11.62
N THR A 18 10.25 -6.08 11.76
CA THR A 18 11.42 -5.42 11.16
C THR A 18 12.73 -6.12 11.52
N VAL A 19 13.01 -6.32 12.80
CA VAL A 19 14.29 -6.90 13.24
C VAL A 19 14.47 -8.34 12.78
N THR A 20 13.39 -9.12 12.79
CA THR A 20 13.42 -10.53 12.36
C THR A 20 13.61 -10.69 10.84
N GLU A 21 13.24 -9.68 10.07
CA GLU A 21 13.34 -9.69 8.62
C GLU A 21 14.67 -9.16 8.08
N TRP A 22 15.54 -8.60 8.93
CA TRP A 22 16.87 -8.15 8.50
C TRP A 22 17.77 -9.24 7.95
N GLU A 23 17.61 -10.48 8.42
CA GLU A 23 18.36 -11.63 7.89
C GLU A 23 17.98 -11.93 6.45
N GLU A 24 16.72 -11.67 6.06
CA GLU A 24 16.21 -11.91 4.72
C GLU A 24 16.43 -10.71 3.79
N TRP A 25 16.13 -9.50 4.27
CA TRP A 25 16.08 -8.28 3.44
C TRP A 25 17.37 -7.45 3.53
N GLY A 26 18.13 -7.60 4.61
CA GLY A 26 19.22 -6.73 5.01
C GLY A 26 18.78 -5.64 5.99
N ASP A 27 19.75 -5.08 6.70
CA ASP A 27 19.52 -3.97 7.64
C ASP A 27 19.75 -2.62 6.92
N PRO A 28 18.72 -1.82 6.66
CA PRO A 28 18.85 -0.56 5.92
C PRO A 28 19.60 0.52 6.69
N ARG A 29 19.97 0.30 7.94
CA ARG A 29 20.85 1.20 8.73
C ARG A 29 22.31 1.05 8.34
N VAL A 30 22.66 0.04 7.54
CA VAL A 30 24.02 -0.29 7.12
C VAL A 30 24.08 -0.40 5.59
N GLU A 31 25.14 0.15 4.97
CA GLU A 31 25.40 -0.06 3.54
C GLU A 31 25.97 -1.49 3.30
N PRO A 32 25.66 -2.12 2.16
CA PRO A 32 24.96 -1.58 0.99
C PRO A 32 23.42 -1.68 1.03
N TRP A 33 22.85 -2.18 2.12
CA TRP A 33 21.41 -2.50 2.21
C TRP A 33 20.54 -1.25 2.13
N ALA A 34 20.96 -0.12 2.73
CA ALA A 34 20.27 1.14 2.64
C ALA A 34 20.06 1.58 1.17
N SER A 35 21.14 1.61 0.40
CA SER A 35 21.11 2.00 -1.01
C SER A 35 20.32 0.99 -1.86
N TYR A 36 20.46 -0.30 -1.58
CA TYR A 36 19.74 -1.35 -2.29
C TYR A 36 18.22 -1.24 -2.07
N MET A 37 17.77 -1.15 -0.81
CA MET A 37 16.34 -0.99 -0.51
C MET A 37 15.75 0.27 -1.10
N ARG A 38 16.47 1.38 -1.06
CA ARG A 38 16.04 2.65 -1.64
C ARG A 38 15.83 2.54 -3.15
N SER A 39 16.65 1.73 -3.83
CA SER A 39 16.56 1.57 -5.29
C SER A 39 15.25 0.97 -5.77
N TYR A 40 14.57 0.17 -4.95
CA TYR A 40 13.30 -0.47 -5.31
C TYR A 40 12.10 -0.04 -4.45
N SER A 41 12.29 0.73 -3.38
CA SER A 41 11.20 1.20 -2.52
C SER A 41 10.21 2.07 -3.32
N PRO A 42 8.93 1.66 -3.44
CA PRO A 42 7.96 2.41 -4.26
C PRO A 42 7.77 3.85 -3.81
N TYR A 43 7.74 4.10 -2.50
CA TYR A 43 7.59 5.45 -1.98
C TYR A 43 8.74 6.36 -2.40
N ASP A 44 9.98 5.88 -2.30
CA ASP A 44 11.18 6.65 -2.65
C ASP A 44 11.29 6.91 -4.16
N ASN A 45 10.82 5.98 -4.98
CA ASN A 45 10.90 6.03 -6.44
C ASN A 45 9.62 6.53 -7.12
N THR A 46 8.61 6.99 -6.38
CA THR A 46 7.43 7.61 -6.96
C THR A 46 7.80 8.97 -7.57
N GLY A 47 7.75 9.05 -8.88
CA GLY A 47 7.99 10.26 -9.66
C GLY A 47 6.71 10.86 -10.24
N VAL A 48 6.89 11.76 -11.22
CA VAL A 48 5.77 12.31 -11.99
C VAL A 48 5.25 11.25 -12.95
N GLY A 49 3.91 11.02 -12.93
CA GLY A 49 3.25 10.01 -13.78
C GLY A 49 3.40 10.24 -15.28
N PRO A 50 2.61 9.54 -16.10
CA PRO A 50 1.33 8.93 -15.72
C PRO A 50 1.46 7.57 -15.03
N TYR A 51 0.57 7.32 -14.09
CA TYR A 51 0.37 6.00 -13.47
C TYR A 51 -1.00 5.44 -13.90
N PRO A 52 -1.19 4.12 -13.86
CA PRO A 52 -2.52 3.54 -13.99
C PRO A 52 -3.41 3.96 -12.82
N ASP A 53 -4.72 3.82 -13.00
CA ASP A 53 -5.65 4.01 -11.90
C ASP A 53 -5.39 2.99 -10.78
N LEU A 54 -5.43 3.43 -9.53
CA LEU A 54 -5.03 2.65 -8.38
C LEU A 54 -6.13 2.57 -7.32
N TYR A 55 -6.39 1.35 -6.85
CA TYR A 55 -7.20 1.10 -5.66
C TYR A 55 -6.32 0.54 -4.55
N VAL A 56 -6.07 1.37 -3.54
CA VAL A 56 -5.15 1.07 -2.44
C VAL A 56 -5.93 0.79 -1.17
N THR A 57 -5.65 -0.32 -0.50
CA THR A 57 -6.32 -0.72 0.74
C THR A 57 -5.36 -0.77 1.91
N ALA A 58 -5.85 -0.41 3.10
CA ALA A 58 -5.14 -0.51 4.37
C ALA A 58 -6.10 -0.87 5.51
N GLY A 59 -5.55 -1.38 6.60
CA GLY A 59 -6.27 -1.55 7.87
C GLY A 59 -5.68 -0.65 8.94
N LEU A 60 -6.51 0.08 9.68
CA LEU A 60 -6.06 0.99 10.74
C LEU A 60 -5.25 0.26 11.82
N ASN A 61 -5.66 -0.97 12.14
CA ASN A 61 -5.06 -1.80 13.18
C ASN A 61 -4.14 -2.89 12.58
N ASP A 62 -3.55 -2.64 11.41
CA ASP A 62 -2.64 -3.59 10.78
C ASP A 62 -1.29 -3.60 11.52
N PRO A 63 -0.90 -4.75 12.15
CA PRO A 63 0.35 -4.84 12.88
C PRO A 63 1.56 -5.16 11.99
N ARG A 64 1.35 -5.47 10.71
CA ARG A 64 2.41 -5.86 9.76
C ARG A 64 2.82 -4.72 8.85
N VAL A 65 1.83 -4.06 8.24
CA VAL A 65 2.02 -2.92 7.36
C VAL A 65 1.17 -1.77 7.88
N SER A 66 1.80 -0.82 8.53
CA SER A 66 1.09 0.31 9.12
C SER A 66 0.31 1.11 8.07
N TYR A 67 -0.92 1.49 8.38
CA TYR A 67 -1.83 2.21 7.48
C TYR A 67 -1.23 3.53 6.94
N HIS A 68 -0.35 4.16 7.70
CA HIS A 68 0.24 5.42 7.28
C HIS A 68 1.25 5.25 6.13
N GLU A 69 1.82 4.07 5.96
CA GLU A 69 2.70 3.77 4.85
C GLU A 69 1.98 3.89 3.50
N PRO A 70 0.91 3.15 3.21
CA PRO A 70 0.14 3.36 1.99
C PRO A 70 -0.54 4.74 1.93
N ALA A 71 -0.94 5.33 3.06
CA ALA A 71 -1.54 6.66 3.08
C ALA A 71 -0.58 7.75 2.59
N LYS A 72 0.67 7.73 3.06
CA LYS A 72 1.72 8.64 2.58
C LYS A 72 1.97 8.45 1.08
N TRP A 73 2.07 7.21 0.64
CA TRP A 73 2.30 6.90 -0.77
C TRP A 73 1.18 7.41 -1.66
N VAL A 74 -0.08 7.20 -1.27
CA VAL A 74 -1.25 7.75 -1.97
C VAL A 74 -1.21 9.28 -2.03
N ALA A 75 -0.86 9.94 -0.94
CA ALA A 75 -0.72 11.40 -0.92
C ALA A 75 0.35 11.87 -1.90
N ARG A 76 1.49 11.19 -1.94
CA ARG A 76 2.59 11.48 -2.89
C ARG A 76 2.16 11.26 -4.34
N LEU A 77 1.48 10.15 -4.66
CA LEU A 77 0.94 9.87 -5.99
C LEU A 77 -0.02 10.97 -6.45
N ARG A 78 -0.97 11.36 -5.61
CA ARG A 78 -1.93 12.43 -5.93
C ARG A 78 -1.26 13.78 -6.19
N ALA A 79 -0.19 14.09 -5.45
CA ALA A 79 0.57 15.32 -5.63
C ALA A 79 1.38 15.32 -6.93
N LEU A 80 1.99 14.19 -7.28
CA LEU A 80 2.90 14.09 -8.42
C LEU A 80 2.19 13.69 -9.73
N SER A 81 1.02 13.07 -9.65
CA SER A 81 0.24 12.61 -10.80
C SER A 81 -1.25 12.92 -10.64
N PRO A 82 -1.65 14.20 -10.71
CA PRO A 82 -3.03 14.62 -10.42
C PRO A 82 -4.06 14.10 -11.44
N GLY A 83 -3.61 13.61 -12.60
CA GLY A 83 -4.47 12.96 -13.61
C GLY A 83 -4.75 11.48 -13.34
N THR A 84 -4.10 10.86 -12.35
CA THR A 84 -4.31 9.46 -11.99
C THR A 84 -5.43 9.34 -10.96
N LEU A 85 -6.42 8.47 -11.22
CA LEU A 85 -7.42 8.13 -10.21
C LEU A 85 -6.80 7.25 -9.12
N VAL A 86 -6.59 7.80 -7.93
CA VAL A 86 -6.10 7.03 -6.78
C VAL A 86 -7.19 6.99 -5.71
N VAL A 87 -7.81 5.82 -5.55
CA VAL A 87 -8.78 5.54 -4.47
C VAL A 87 -8.04 4.90 -3.31
N PHE A 88 -8.19 5.47 -2.12
CA PHE A 88 -7.62 4.91 -0.88
C PHE A 88 -8.74 4.51 0.07
N LYS A 89 -8.77 3.24 0.45
CA LYS A 89 -9.69 2.70 1.46
C LYS A 89 -8.91 2.25 2.68
N CYS A 90 -9.13 2.87 3.82
CA CYS A 90 -8.64 2.40 5.12
C CYS A 90 -9.80 1.75 5.89
N GLU A 91 -9.63 0.49 6.27
CA GLU A 91 -10.61 -0.23 7.10
C GLU A 91 -10.36 0.12 8.57
N MET A 92 -11.32 0.82 9.19
CA MET A 92 -11.13 1.40 10.50
C MET A 92 -11.24 0.38 11.65
N GLY A 93 -11.94 -0.73 11.44
CA GLY A 93 -12.18 -1.77 12.44
C GLY A 93 -11.34 -3.03 12.26
N ALA A 94 -10.46 -3.09 11.26
CA ALA A 94 -9.75 -4.31 10.91
C ALA A 94 -8.24 -4.13 10.89
N GLY A 95 -7.54 -5.26 11.02
CA GLY A 95 -6.10 -5.39 10.81
C GLY A 95 -5.75 -5.88 9.41
N HIS A 96 -4.62 -6.62 9.29
CA HIS A 96 -4.05 -7.07 8.02
C HIS A 96 -5.00 -7.94 7.17
N GLY A 97 -5.84 -8.73 7.79
CA GLY A 97 -6.78 -9.63 7.09
C GLY A 97 -8.06 -8.97 6.56
N GLY A 98 -8.22 -7.66 6.73
CA GLY A 98 -9.44 -6.96 6.32
C GLY A 98 -10.63 -7.20 7.29
N PRO A 99 -11.86 -6.82 6.87
CA PRO A 99 -13.03 -6.91 7.75
C PRO A 99 -13.38 -8.36 8.10
N SER A 100 -13.83 -8.57 9.33
CA SER A 100 -14.37 -9.85 9.80
C SER A 100 -15.85 -9.98 9.43
N GLY A 101 -16.27 -11.21 9.07
CA GLY A 101 -17.64 -11.47 8.67
C GLY A 101 -17.82 -11.65 7.17
N ARG A 102 -18.69 -12.62 6.81
CA ARG A 102 -18.92 -13.01 5.43
C ARG A 102 -19.43 -11.86 4.57
N TYR A 103 -20.44 -11.15 5.05
CA TYR A 103 -21.08 -10.09 4.27
C TYR A 103 -20.20 -8.84 4.14
N ASP A 104 -19.39 -8.55 5.12
CA ASP A 104 -18.47 -7.41 5.06
C ASP A 104 -17.32 -7.69 4.09
N ARG A 105 -16.83 -8.92 4.03
CA ARG A 105 -15.89 -9.38 2.99
C ARG A 105 -16.49 -9.27 1.59
N TRP A 106 -17.72 -9.70 1.41
CA TRP A 106 -18.39 -9.60 0.09
C TRP A 106 -18.61 -8.15 -0.34
N ARG A 107 -18.95 -7.26 0.58
CA ARG A 107 -19.05 -5.83 0.30
C ARG A 107 -17.70 -5.23 -0.09
N ASP A 108 -16.64 -5.67 0.53
CA ASP A 108 -15.27 -5.22 0.23
C ASP A 108 -14.82 -5.71 -1.14
N GLU A 109 -15.05 -6.98 -1.43
CA GLU A 109 -14.82 -7.57 -2.74
C GLU A 109 -15.61 -6.85 -3.84
N ALA A 110 -16.90 -6.56 -3.60
CA ALA A 110 -17.74 -5.84 -4.55
C ALA A 110 -17.19 -4.44 -4.87
N ARG A 111 -16.62 -3.73 -3.90
CA ARG A 111 -15.96 -2.43 -4.14
C ARG A 111 -14.73 -2.57 -5.02
N THR A 112 -13.91 -3.61 -4.77
CA THR A 112 -12.73 -3.91 -5.59
C THR A 112 -13.14 -4.23 -7.03
N LEU A 113 -14.15 -5.09 -7.22
CA LEU A 113 -14.67 -5.43 -8.54
C LEU A 113 -15.27 -4.22 -9.26
N ALA A 114 -16.02 -3.37 -8.55
CA ALA A 114 -16.58 -2.14 -9.12
C ALA A 114 -15.47 -1.18 -9.61
N PHE A 115 -14.38 -1.04 -8.86
CA PHE A 115 -13.24 -0.26 -9.31
C PHE A 115 -12.61 -0.87 -10.57
N LEU A 116 -12.37 -2.18 -10.59
CA LEU A 116 -11.80 -2.87 -11.75
C LEU A 116 -12.68 -2.73 -13.00
N LEU A 117 -13.99 -2.97 -12.88
CA LEU A 117 -14.92 -2.82 -14.00
C LEU A 117 -14.94 -1.40 -14.56
N ARG A 118 -14.82 -0.39 -13.69
CA ARG A 118 -14.76 1.01 -14.11
C ARG A 118 -13.46 1.33 -14.87
N THR A 119 -12.33 0.77 -14.46
CA THR A 119 -11.01 1.15 -14.99
C THR A 119 -10.59 0.33 -16.20
N VAL A 120 -11.04 -0.93 -16.35
CA VAL A 120 -10.73 -1.75 -17.52
C VAL A 120 -11.76 -1.68 -18.65
N GLY A 121 -12.71 -0.73 -18.57
CA GLY A 121 -13.56 -0.37 -19.71
C GLY A 121 -14.71 -1.32 -20.00
N GLY A 122 -15.29 -1.94 -19.00
CA GLY A 122 -16.58 -2.60 -19.15
C GLY A 122 -17.70 -1.56 -19.34
N GLU A 123 -18.31 -1.49 -20.51
CA GLU A 123 -19.61 -0.83 -20.65
C GLU A 123 -20.57 -1.43 -19.62
N PRO A 124 -21.36 -0.60 -18.90
CA PRO A 124 -22.36 -1.14 -18.00
C PRO A 124 -23.32 -2.03 -18.80
N VAL A 125 -23.45 -3.29 -18.39
CA VAL A 125 -24.46 -4.19 -18.93
C VAL A 125 -25.80 -3.57 -18.63
N SER A 126 -26.48 -3.09 -19.68
CA SER A 126 -27.83 -2.51 -19.66
C SER A 126 -28.89 -3.52 -19.24
#